data_5988827de8437ed9fe62815807f8d5ef
#
_entry.id   5988827de8437ed9fe62815807f8d5ef
#
_cell.length_a   1.000
_cell.length_b   1.000
_cell.length_c   1.000
_cell.angle_alpha   90.00
_cell.angle_beta   90.00
_cell.angle_gamma   90.00
#
_symmetry.space_group_name_H-M   'P 1'
#
loop_
_entity.id
_entity.type
_entity.pdbx_description
1 polymer ?
#
loop_
_entity_poly.entity_id
_entity_poly.type
_entity_poly.pdbx_seq_one_letter_code
_entity_poly.pdbx_strand_id
1 'polypeptide(L)' 'MFEKIKKWYYMGLWSAEQVEKAVEKGVITAEQAAEILSEEV' A
#
# COMPACT_ATOMS: atom_id res chain seq x y z
N MET A 1 0.64 8.41 -6.60
CA MET A 1 1.43 7.39 -5.92
C MET A 1 0.61 6.26 -5.38
N PHE A 2 -0.57 6.56 -4.84
CA PHE A 2 -1.40 5.53 -4.25
C PHE A 2 -1.70 4.41 -5.24
N GLU A 3 -2.05 4.75 -6.46
CA GLU A 3 -2.40 3.73 -7.43
C GLU A 3 -1.22 2.85 -7.80
N LYS A 4 -0.04 3.43 -7.87
CA LYS A 4 1.14 2.66 -8.19
C LYS A 4 1.48 1.68 -7.07
N ILE A 5 1.39 2.13 -5.84
CA ILE A 5 1.67 1.28 -4.70
C ILE A 5 0.67 0.15 -4.63
N LYS A 6 -0.59 0.44 -4.90
CA LYS A 6 -1.62 -0.57 -4.92
C LYS A 6 -1.32 -1.63 -5.97
N LYS A 7 -0.91 -1.19 -7.15
CA LYS A 7 -0.58 -2.10 -8.22
C LYS A 7 0.63 -2.96 -7.85
N TRP A 8 1.66 -2.34 -7.29
CA TRP A 8 2.86 -3.06 -6.90
C TRP A 8 2.55 -4.11 -5.84
N TYR A 9 1.68 -3.76 -4.90
CA TYR A 9 1.30 -4.71 -3.87
C TYR A 9 0.58 -5.90 -4.48
N TYR A 10 -0.31 -5.64 -5.40
CA TYR A 10 -1.03 -6.69 -6.09
C TYR A 10 -0.10 -7.61 -6.87
N MET A 11 0.93 -7.03 -7.47
CA MET A 11 1.86 -7.81 -8.26
C MET A 11 2.88 -8.56 -7.40
N GLY A 12 2.84 -8.37 -6.10
CA GLY A 12 3.77 -9.05 -5.22
C GLY A 12 5.10 -8.35 -5.08
N LEU A 13 5.22 -7.15 -5.63
CA LEU A 13 6.46 -6.39 -5.50
C LEU A 13 6.57 -5.70 -4.15
N TRP A 14 5.45 -5.44 -3.51
CA TRP A 14 5.41 -4.77 -2.21
C TRP A 14 4.74 -5.67 -1.20
N SER A 15 5.25 -5.67 0.01
CA SER A 15 4.64 -6.43 1.09
C SER A 15 3.83 -5.48 1.97
N ALA A 16 3.06 -6.05 2.89
CA ALA A 16 2.27 -5.24 3.81
C ALA A 16 3.17 -4.33 4.62
N GLU A 17 4.36 -4.81 4.96
CA GLU A 17 5.31 -3.99 5.70
C GLU A 17 5.70 -2.76 4.92
N GLN A 18 5.92 -2.93 3.63
CA GLN A 18 6.32 -1.80 2.80
C GLN A 18 5.20 -0.79 2.66
N VAL A 19 3.97 -1.27 2.61
CA VAL A 19 2.82 -0.36 2.56
C VAL A 19 2.76 0.45 3.84
N GLU A 20 3.01 -0.19 4.98
CA GLU A 20 3.01 0.54 6.24
C GLU A 20 4.14 1.56 6.30
N LYS A 21 5.28 1.22 5.75
CA LYS A 21 6.38 2.17 5.72
C LYS A 21 6.06 3.37 4.85
N ALA A 22 5.32 3.16 3.79
CA ALA A 22 4.91 4.26 2.95
C ALA A 22 4.02 5.22 3.73
N VAL A 23 3.20 4.69 4.64
CA VAL A 23 2.40 5.54 5.50
C VAL A 23 3.29 6.35 6.44
N GLU A 24 4.28 5.70 7.00
CA GLU A 24 5.20 6.38 7.90
C GLU A 24 5.93 7.52 7.20
N LYS A 25 6.31 7.29 5.96
CA LYS A 25 7.03 8.29 5.21
C LYS A 25 6.12 9.37 4.62
N GLY A 26 4.83 9.21 4.77
CA GLY A 26 3.89 10.20 4.25
C GLY A 26 3.62 10.07 2.78
N VAL A 27 3.99 8.95 2.18
CA VAL A 27 3.72 8.74 0.76
C VAL A 27 2.24 8.48 0.54
N ILE A 28 1.62 7.73 1.45
CA ILE A 28 0.20 7.49 1.40
C ILE A 28 -0.35 7.65 2.80
N THR A 29 -1.66 7.72 2.91
CA THR A 29 -2.29 7.87 4.21
C THR A 29 -2.63 6.50 4.79
N ALA A 30 -2.94 6.50 6.10
CA ALA A 30 -3.31 5.25 6.75
C ALA A 30 -4.58 4.67 6.13
N GLU A 31 -5.48 5.54 5.72
CA GLU A 31 -6.71 5.08 5.08
C GLU A 31 -6.40 4.40 3.75
N GLN A 32 -5.49 4.98 3.00
CA GLN A 32 -5.12 4.40 1.72
C GLN A 32 -4.42 3.07 1.91
N ALA A 33 -3.60 2.97 2.94
CA ALA A 33 -2.93 1.70 3.23
C ALA A 33 -3.94 0.64 3.59
N ALA A 34 -4.93 0.99 4.40
CA ALA A 34 -5.96 0.04 4.78
C ALA A 34 -6.73 -0.42 3.55
N GLU A 35 -6.96 0.49 2.63
CA GLU A 35 -7.67 0.14 1.42
C GLU A 35 -6.87 -0.85 0.58
N ILE A 36 -5.58 -0.63 0.48
CA ILE A 36 -4.71 -1.54 -0.27
C ILE A 36 -4.71 -2.92 0.37
N LEU A 37 -4.53 -2.96 1.68
CA LEU A 37 -4.42 -4.23 2.37
C LEU A 37 -5.72 -5.00 2.43
N SER A 38 -6.84 -4.32 2.37
CA SER A 38 -8.13 -4.99 2.47
C SER A 38 -8.68 -5.41 1.13
N GLU A 39 -7.99 -5.06 0.05
CA GLU A 39 -8.47 -5.38 -1.26
C GLU A 39 -7.93 -6.68 -1.72
N GLU A 40 -7.85 -7.68 -0.94
CA GLU A 40 -7.37 -8.89 -1.42
C GLU A 40 -8.46 -9.72 -1.84
N VAL A 41 -8.84 -9.79 -2.90
CA VAL A 41 -9.87 -10.68 -3.30
C VAL A 41 -9.44 -11.62 -4.36
#